data_fb4f64550ffff98688414a6f9d2a4bb4
#
_entry.id   fb4f64550ffff98688414a6f9d2a4bb4
#
_cell.length_a   1.000
_cell.length_b   1.000
_cell.length_c   1.000
_cell.angle_alpha   90.00
_cell.angle_beta   90.00
_cell.angle_gamma   90.00
#
_symmetry.space_group_name_H-M   'P 1'
#
loop_
_entity.id
_entity.type
_entity.pdbx_description
1 polymer ?
#
loop_
_entity_poly.entity_id
_entity_poly.type
_entity_poly.pdbx_seq_one_letter_code
_entity_poly.pdbx_strand_id
1 'polypeptide(L)'
;MDEQPFFRKLNSLCTSKDIFDFLSSLEVMSDTMASGALQRISEVEADDGGLKNPEGVLENEVFRALCFQFEFESSKLSNTGLLNALQALIKLRIDPQSTLMASLLSEGEERLGKGQLTVKNLCALGETLIELEGPSCAMLEQIVNHMQDKDIEKWSAREMVMVYKMLQVTVREREQYQDFLNRLNSVTLTIVSQLSPKFTSIILNSLVVLHQTRAVPLVTALCKHSVKLIPYFAGDDLVNVLEAFLYFGHREETFTEALETHVPNSIFTMDPQTVSKVMQYCCRKMILSKPIFDAVAKGFISNADRFTTDQIAECIIPFGTLNYLPPSAASLFRKLETVLHTRFTHFQPHTLLNLLHSCVLIQRYPVNFLPKIFSPYFLQKLQAQPPGLDRIVTSQLTRLFLTVTLECPFYEGPKLLPKYQAKAFFMPCSSLDVHLMKRVKAGLLYLLKKRIYFASEVSTPYFYTVDIEIKLDEEGFVLPAAQREEVHRRIALCVDGQNRFCINSHSLLGEEAIKQRHLQLLGYEVVQIPFFEIESLQNCRKMAEYLHKKIFPHTYGLSC
;
A
#
# COMPACT_ATOMS: atom_id res chain seq x y z
N MET A 1 5.49 6.38 -55.25
CA MET A 1 6.58 5.64 -54.58
C MET A 1 5.95 4.47 -53.85
N ASP A 2 6.51 3.26 -53.95
CA ASP A 2 6.05 2.12 -53.17
C ASP A 2 6.19 2.42 -51.66
N GLU A 3 5.16 2.14 -50.89
CA GLU A 3 5.13 2.47 -49.46
C GLU A 3 6.26 1.73 -48.65
N GLN A 4 6.59 0.51 -49.03
CA GLN A 4 7.63 -0.25 -48.31
C GLN A 4 9.05 0.36 -48.40
N PRO A 5 9.56 0.81 -49.55
CA PRO A 5 10.84 1.50 -49.61
C PRO A 5 10.84 2.82 -48.82
N PHE A 6 9.72 3.54 -48.83
CA PHE A 6 9.55 4.76 -48.07
C PHE A 6 9.74 4.53 -46.57
N PHE A 7 8.99 3.56 -45.98
CA PHE A 7 9.09 3.27 -44.57
C PHE A 7 10.45 2.71 -44.15
N ARG A 8 11.12 1.92 -45.00
CA ARG A 8 12.48 1.46 -44.72
C ARG A 8 13.45 2.63 -44.60
N LYS A 9 13.36 3.58 -45.50
CA LYS A 9 14.22 4.78 -45.48
C LYS A 9 13.87 5.68 -44.29
N LEU A 10 12.60 5.94 -44.07
CA LEU A 10 12.10 6.73 -42.95
C LEU A 10 12.60 6.19 -41.59
N ASN A 11 12.52 4.87 -41.38
CA ASN A 11 12.93 4.22 -40.14
C ASN A 11 14.45 4.22 -39.93
N SER A 12 15.24 4.40 -40.99
CA SER A 12 16.71 4.53 -40.91
C SER A 12 17.17 5.91 -40.47
N LEU A 13 16.30 6.91 -40.52
CA LEU A 13 16.64 8.30 -40.17
C LEU A 13 16.52 8.50 -38.65
N CYS A 14 17.53 9.15 -38.07
CA CYS A 14 17.68 9.30 -36.61
C CYS A 14 17.46 10.75 -36.12
N THR A 15 17.33 11.71 -37.01
CA THR A 15 17.10 13.12 -36.65
C THR A 15 15.88 13.67 -37.38
N SER A 16 15.18 14.62 -36.76
CA SER A 16 14.04 15.31 -37.37
C SER A 16 14.45 16.06 -38.63
N LYS A 17 15.65 16.64 -38.63
CA LYS A 17 16.22 17.34 -39.80
C LYS A 17 16.36 16.43 -41.01
N ASP A 18 16.94 15.25 -40.83
CA ASP A 18 17.11 14.27 -41.91
C ASP A 18 15.74 13.80 -42.45
N ILE A 19 14.75 13.68 -41.56
CA ILE A 19 13.39 13.34 -41.96
C ILE A 19 12.78 14.45 -42.79
N PHE A 20 12.92 15.72 -42.40
CA PHE A 20 12.40 16.85 -43.17
C PHE A 20 13.06 16.98 -44.53
N ASP A 21 14.38 16.79 -44.59
CA ASP A 21 15.14 16.82 -45.84
C ASP A 21 14.68 15.68 -46.79
N PHE A 22 14.42 14.50 -46.23
CA PHE A 22 13.86 13.38 -46.98
C PHE A 22 12.45 13.68 -47.52
N LEU A 23 11.57 14.19 -46.66
CA LEU A 23 10.18 14.51 -47.02
C LEU A 23 10.11 15.62 -48.09
N SER A 24 11.00 16.61 -48.00
CA SER A 24 11.09 17.71 -48.99
C SER A 24 11.48 17.23 -50.39
N SER A 25 12.11 16.08 -50.49
CA SER A 25 12.50 15.46 -51.78
C SER A 25 11.34 14.71 -52.49
N LEU A 26 10.19 14.57 -51.83
CA LEU A 26 9.04 13.82 -52.35
C LEU A 26 7.99 14.76 -52.97
N GLU A 27 7.52 14.40 -54.15
CA GLU A 27 6.50 15.19 -54.86
C GLU A 27 5.06 14.90 -54.34
N VAL A 28 4.80 13.66 -53.95
CA VAL A 28 3.47 13.21 -53.48
C VAL A 28 3.63 12.19 -52.37
N MET A 29 2.82 12.32 -51.33
CA MET A 29 2.72 11.35 -50.23
C MET A 29 1.28 10.87 -50.06
N SER A 30 1.09 9.57 -49.81
CA SER A 30 -0.18 9.05 -49.35
C SER A 30 -0.43 9.47 -47.89
N ASP A 31 -1.70 9.39 -47.45
CA ASP A 31 -2.05 9.67 -46.04
C ASP A 31 -1.33 8.74 -45.06
N THR A 32 -1.09 7.49 -45.45
CA THR A 32 -0.31 6.51 -44.69
C THR A 32 1.16 6.94 -44.58
N MET A 33 1.76 7.41 -45.66
CA MET A 33 3.13 7.92 -45.67
C MET A 33 3.24 9.19 -44.82
N ALA A 34 2.30 10.11 -44.94
CA ALA A 34 2.28 11.37 -44.20
C ALA A 34 2.09 11.13 -42.69
N SER A 35 1.15 10.27 -42.30
CA SER A 35 0.94 9.93 -40.87
C SER A 35 2.10 9.14 -40.28
N GLY A 36 2.70 8.24 -41.04
CA GLY A 36 3.91 7.52 -40.64
C GLY A 36 5.13 8.43 -40.48
N ALA A 37 5.29 9.42 -41.35
CA ALA A 37 6.31 10.46 -41.22
C ALA A 37 6.12 11.28 -39.94
N LEU A 38 4.91 11.71 -39.67
CA LEU A 38 4.57 12.45 -38.44
C LEU A 38 4.84 11.63 -37.19
N GLN A 39 4.47 10.35 -37.20
CA GLN A 39 4.76 9.42 -36.11
C GLN A 39 6.28 9.28 -35.89
N ARG A 40 7.06 9.11 -36.95
CA ARG A 40 8.53 9.02 -36.85
C ARG A 40 9.16 10.28 -36.31
N ILE A 41 8.70 11.45 -36.71
CA ILE A 41 9.13 12.74 -36.16
C ILE A 41 8.87 12.78 -34.65
N SER A 42 7.70 12.36 -34.21
CA SER A 42 7.35 12.33 -32.78
C SER A 42 8.24 11.37 -31.98
N GLU A 43 8.61 10.21 -32.55
CA GLU A 43 9.49 9.24 -31.92
C GLU A 43 10.93 9.75 -31.77
N VAL A 44 11.45 10.40 -32.80
CA VAL A 44 12.82 10.92 -32.84
C VAL A 44 12.99 12.13 -31.92
N GLU A 45 11.97 12.97 -31.80
CA GLU A 45 11.98 14.15 -30.94
C GLU A 45 11.64 13.86 -29.47
N ALA A 46 11.03 12.71 -29.18
CA ALA A 46 10.71 12.33 -27.80
C ALA A 46 11.99 12.17 -26.97
N ASP A 47 12.03 12.84 -25.81
CA ASP A 47 13.08 12.72 -24.81
C ASP A 47 12.44 12.52 -23.43
N ASP A 48 13.20 12.01 -22.46
CA ASP A 48 12.73 11.80 -21.09
C ASP A 48 12.26 13.13 -20.45
N GLY A 49 10.93 13.37 -20.57
CA GLY A 49 10.26 14.55 -20.01
C GLY A 49 10.01 15.73 -20.95
N GLY A 50 10.35 15.63 -22.24
CA GLY A 50 10.12 16.72 -23.20
C GLY A 50 10.36 16.38 -24.66
N LEU A 51 10.59 17.42 -25.46
CA LEU A 51 11.02 17.33 -26.84
C LEU A 51 12.48 17.82 -26.94
N LYS A 52 13.27 17.20 -27.80
CA LYS A 52 14.68 17.58 -27.99
C LYS A 52 14.83 18.96 -28.60
N ASN A 53 14.03 19.28 -29.62
CA ASN A 53 14.05 20.57 -30.32
C ASN A 53 12.64 20.99 -30.76
N PRO A 54 11.75 21.42 -29.82
CA PRO A 54 10.37 21.75 -30.14
C PRO A 54 10.25 22.91 -31.12
N GLU A 55 11.07 23.96 -30.99
CA GLU A 55 11.03 25.13 -31.87
C GLU A 55 11.45 24.77 -33.29
N GLY A 56 12.50 23.98 -33.43
CA GLY A 56 12.98 23.55 -34.76
C GLY A 56 12.00 22.67 -35.52
N VAL A 57 11.15 21.91 -34.83
CA VAL A 57 10.09 21.10 -35.45
C VAL A 57 8.87 21.95 -35.81
N LEU A 58 8.38 22.76 -34.88
CA LEU A 58 7.14 23.54 -35.06
C LEU A 58 7.29 24.67 -36.10
N GLU A 59 8.49 25.21 -36.26
CA GLU A 59 8.78 26.26 -37.22
C GLU A 59 9.17 25.73 -38.62
N ASN A 60 9.40 24.42 -38.75
CA ASN A 60 9.81 23.82 -40.02
C ASN A 60 8.69 23.89 -41.07
N GLU A 61 9.02 24.34 -42.28
CA GLU A 61 8.07 24.50 -43.36
C GLU A 61 7.43 23.17 -43.81
N VAL A 62 8.21 22.09 -43.81
CA VAL A 62 7.70 20.74 -44.16
C VAL A 62 6.71 20.26 -43.12
N PHE A 63 7.00 20.49 -41.84
CA PHE A 63 6.08 20.15 -40.76
C PHE A 63 4.77 20.95 -40.85
N ARG A 64 4.86 22.24 -41.10
CA ARG A 64 3.68 23.10 -41.31
C ARG A 64 2.84 22.67 -42.52
N ALA A 65 3.49 22.27 -43.59
CA ALA A 65 2.80 21.74 -44.77
C ALA A 65 2.06 20.42 -44.48
N LEU A 66 2.68 19.51 -43.71
CA LEU A 66 2.04 18.29 -43.22
C LEU A 66 0.83 18.60 -42.35
N CYS A 67 0.97 19.48 -41.37
CA CYS A 67 -0.14 19.90 -40.52
C CYS A 67 -1.28 20.51 -41.31
N PHE A 68 -1.00 21.36 -42.29
CA PHE A 68 -2.01 21.94 -43.16
C PHE A 68 -2.74 20.89 -43.99
N GLN A 69 -2.01 19.90 -44.50
CA GLN A 69 -2.61 18.78 -45.25
C GLN A 69 -3.58 17.98 -44.36
N PHE A 70 -3.16 17.64 -43.14
CA PHE A 70 -4.02 16.92 -42.19
C PHE A 70 -5.27 17.71 -41.82
N GLU A 71 -5.13 19.00 -41.57
CA GLU A 71 -6.27 19.86 -41.25
C GLU A 71 -7.26 19.96 -42.40
N PHE A 72 -6.79 20.15 -43.61
CA PHE A 72 -7.62 20.38 -44.77
C PHE A 72 -8.25 19.10 -45.34
N GLU A 73 -7.53 17.98 -45.25
CA GLU A 73 -7.97 16.69 -45.80
C GLU A 73 -8.38 15.68 -44.72
N SER A 74 -8.74 16.14 -43.52
CA SER A 74 -9.09 15.29 -42.37
C SER A 74 -10.15 14.23 -42.71
N SER A 75 -11.17 14.59 -43.51
CA SER A 75 -12.23 13.70 -43.92
C SER A 75 -11.81 12.59 -44.91
N LYS A 76 -10.69 12.76 -45.58
CA LYS A 76 -10.16 11.80 -46.57
C LYS A 76 -9.18 10.80 -45.94
N LEU A 77 -8.71 11.06 -44.71
CA LEU A 77 -7.78 10.18 -44.03
C LEU A 77 -8.38 8.80 -43.76
N SER A 78 -7.58 7.77 -43.87
CA SER A 78 -7.95 6.45 -43.34
C SER A 78 -8.12 6.49 -41.83
N ASN A 79 -8.87 5.55 -41.23
CA ASN A 79 -9.00 5.48 -39.77
C ASN A 79 -7.64 5.39 -39.08
N THR A 80 -6.74 4.57 -39.60
CA THR A 80 -5.38 4.43 -39.07
C THR A 80 -4.57 5.71 -39.24
N GLY A 81 -4.67 6.37 -40.39
CA GLY A 81 -4.00 7.65 -40.66
C GLY A 81 -4.44 8.76 -39.71
N LEU A 82 -5.74 8.87 -39.47
CA LEU A 82 -6.32 9.83 -38.53
C LEU A 82 -5.81 9.63 -37.11
N LEU A 83 -5.84 8.39 -36.62
CA LEU A 83 -5.43 8.06 -35.26
C LEU A 83 -3.92 8.20 -35.05
N ASN A 84 -3.12 7.75 -36.01
CA ASN A 84 -1.66 7.92 -35.95
C ASN A 84 -1.26 9.40 -35.95
N ALA A 85 -1.95 10.21 -36.75
CA ALA A 85 -1.73 11.65 -36.77
C ALA A 85 -2.06 12.31 -35.42
N LEU A 86 -3.21 11.96 -34.82
CA LEU A 86 -3.60 12.45 -33.50
C LEU A 86 -2.58 12.06 -32.43
N GLN A 87 -2.16 10.80 -32.37
CA GLN A 87 -1.19 10.32 -31.42
C GLN A 87 0.17 11.03 -31.57
N ALA A 88 0.63 11.20 -32.80
CA ALA A 88 1.90 11.88 -33.07
C ALA A 88 1.86 13.36 -32.66
N LEU A 89 0.76 14.06 -32.97
CA LEU A 89 0.60 15.48 -32.62
C LEU A 89 0.51 15.70 -31.11
N ILE A 90 -0.08 14.78 -30.37
CA ILE A 90 -0.10 14.83 -28.90
C ILE A 90 1.31 14.66 -28.32
N LYS A 91 2.06 13.68 -28.82
CA LYS A 91 3.47 13.48 -28.41
C LYS A 91 4.33 14.70 -28.72
N LEU A 92 4.06 15.37 -29.83
CA LEU A 92 4.73 16.63 -30.21
C LEU A 92 4.22 17.85 -29.43
N ARG A 93 3.28 17.65 -28.51
CA ARG A 93 2.70 18.72 -27.65
C ARG A 93 2.10 19.88 -28.45
N ILE A 94 1.45 19.57 -29.56
CA ILE A 94 0.67 20.56 -30.31
C ILE A 94 -0.48 21.04 -29.42
N ASP A 95 -0.77 22.34 -29.49
CA ASP A 95 -1.85 22.96 -28.72
C ASP A 95 -3.17 22.21 -28.94
N PRO A 96 -3.76 21.64 -27.87
CA PRO A 96 -5.05 20.94 -27.96
C PRO A 96 -6.19 21.79 -28.53
N GLN A 97 -6.09 23.11 -28.42
CA GLN A 97 -7.09 24.06 -28.93
C GLN A 97 -6.79 24.57 -30.34
N SER A 98 -5.75 24.05 -31.00
CA SER A 98 -5.44 24.40 -32.37
C SER A 98 -6.53 23.95 -33.32
N THR A 99 -6.68 24.66 -34.46
CA THR A 99 -7.63 24.31 -35.50
C THR A 99 -7.38 22.92 -36.07
N LEU A 100 -6.11 22.51 -36.19
CA LEU A 100 -5.69 21.18 -36.60
C LEU A 100 -6.25 20.09 -35.67
N MET A 101 -6.03 20.21 -34.37
CA MET A 101 -6.50 19.25 -33.40
C MET A 101 -8.04 19.20 -33.34
N ALA A 102 -8.68 20.36 -33.40
CA ALA A 102 -10.14 20.45 -33.44
C ALA A 102 -10.72 19.76 -34.69
N SER A 103 -10.10 19.94 -35.86
CA SER A 103 -10.51 19.29 -37.09
C SER A 103 -10.38 17.76 -37.03
N LEU A 104 -9.25 17.26 -36.54
CA LEU A 104 -9.01 15.81 -36.42
C LEU A 104 -9.92 15.16 -35.38
N LEU A 105 -10.16 15.80 -34.25
CA LEU A 105 -11.05 15.31 -33.19
C LEU A 105 -12.51 15.30 -33.68
N SER A 106 -12.94 16.34 -34.36
CA SER A 106 -14.30 16.41 -34.95
C SER A 106 -14.54 15.30 -35.98
N GLU A 107 -13.54 15.00 -36.81
CA GLU A 107 -13.62 13.88 -37.77
C GLU A 107 -13.69 12.53 -37.02
N GLY A 108 -12.91 12.36 -35.95
CA GLY A 108 -12.94 11.18 -35.09
C GLY A 108 -14.33 10.98 -34.43
N GLU A 109 -14.93 12.06 -33.95
CA GLU A 109 -16.28 12.05 -33.36
C GLU A 109 -17.35 11.68 -34.40
N GLU A 110 -17.25 12.22 -35.59
CA GLU A 110 -18.18 11.90 -36.67
C GLU A 110 -18.11 10.41 -37.06
N ARG A 111 -16.90 9.86 -37.20
CA ARG A 111 -16.69 8.43 -37.49
C ARG A 111 -17.16 7.53 -36.36
N LEU A 112 -16.97 7.95 -35.12
CA LEU A 112 -17.49 7.26 -33.94
C LEU A 112 -19.04 7.20 -34.00
N GLY A 113 -19.71 8.33 -34.23
CA GLY A 113 -21.16 8.41 -34.33
C GLY A 113 -21.73 7.55 -35.46
N LYS A 114 -21.01 7.41 -36.57
CA LYS A 114 -21.40 6.55 -37.71
C LYS A 114 -21.06 5.07 -37.52
N GLY A 115 -20.40 4.69 -36.43
CA GLY A 115 -19.99 3.31 -36.16
C GLY A 115 -18.94 2.75 -37.12
N GLN A 116 -18.14 3.60 -37.73
CA GLN A 116 -17.13 3.22 -38.74
C GLN A 116 -15.81 2.70 -38.14
N LEU A 117 -15.62 2.82 -36.82
CA LEU A 117 -14.38 2.46 -36.13
C LEU A 117 -14.41 1.01 -35.68
N THR A 118 -13.32 0.28 -35.90
CA THR A 118 -13.09 -1.07 -35.36
C THR A 118 -12.76 -0.99 -33.88
N VAL A 119 -12.81 -2.13 -33.16
CA VAL A 119 -12.42 -2.20 -31.74
C VAL A 119 -11.01 -1.67 -31.51
N LYS A 120 -10.07 -2.03 -32.38
CA LYS A 120 -8.69 -1.53 -32.32
C LYS A 120 -8.63 0.00 -32.46
N ASN A 121 -9.40 0.56 -33.38
CA ASN A 121 -9.47 2.00 -33.59
C ASN A 121 -10.14 2.72 -32.42
N LEU A 122 -11.20 2.14 -31.84
CA LEU A 122 -11.86 2.66 -30.64
C LEU A 122 -10.91 2.70 -29.44
N CYS A 123 -10.12 1.67 -29.24
CA CYS A 123 -9.10 1.63 -28.20
C CYS A 123 -8.01 2.68 -28.42
N ALA A 124 -7.52 2.83 -29.65
CA ALA A 124 -6.52 3.84 -29.97
C ALA A 124 -7.04 5.27 -29.79
N LEU A 125 -8.27 5.54 -30.19
CA LEU A 125 -8.93 6.82 -29.95
C LEU A 125 -9.14 7.09 -28.47
N GLY A 126 -9.57 6.09 -27.72
CA GLY A 126 -9.74 6.19 -26.26
C GLY A 126 -8.43 6.51 -25.53
N GLU A 127 -7.34 5.85 -25.89
CA GLU A 127 -6.00 6.13 -25.34
C GLU A 127 -5.58 7.58 -25.62
N THR A 128 -5.76 8.01 -26.85
CA THR A 128 -5.48 9.36 -27.31
C THR A 128 -6.27 10.41 -26.52
N LEU A 129 -7.56 10.19 -26.32
CA LEU A 129 -8.42 11.12 -25.57
C LEU A 129 -8.10 11.18 -24.07
N ILE A 130 -7.71 10.07 -23.47
CA ILE A 130 -7.27 10.05 -22.07
C ILE A 130 -6.02 10.93 -21.89
N GLU A 131 -5.07 10.86 -22.83
CA GLU A 131 -3.86 11.68 -22.80
C GLU A 131 -4.15 13.17 -23.05
N LEU A 132 -5.10 13.48 -23.90
CA LEU A 132 -5.39 14.85 -24.34
C LEU A 132 -6.29 15.63 -23.39
N GLU A 133 -7.46 15.09 -23.08
CA GLU A 133 -8.54 15.78 -22.38
C GLU A 133 -8.73 15.27 -20.93
N GLY A 134 -8.14 14.12 -20.61
CA GLY A 134 -8.30 13.50 -19.29
C GLY A 134 -9.72 12.95 -19.04
N PRO A 135 -10.14 12.87 -17.76
CA PRO A 135 -11.35 12.15 -17.38
C PRO A 135 -12.68 12.81 -17.75
N SER A 136 -12.68 14.05 -18.20
CA SER A 136 -13.91 14.82 -18.46
C SER A 136 -14.43 14.68 -19.91
N CYS A 137 -13.79 13.86 -20.73
CA CYS A 137 -14.11 13.75 -22.15
C CYS A 137 -15.42 12.99 -22.39
N ALA A 138 -16.42 13.68 -22.92
CA ALA A 138 -17.72 13.08 -23.28
C ALA A 138 -17.59 12.00 -24.38
N MET A 139 -16.59 12.12 -25.25
CA MET A 139 -16.34 11.16 -26.31
C MET A 139 -15.89 9.80 -25.77
N LEU A 140 -15.20 9.75 -24.62
CA LEU A 140 -14.84 8.48 -23.96
C LEU A 140 -16.07 7.67 -23.56
N GLU A 141 -17.10 8.32 -23.06
CA GLU A 141 -18.36 7.66 -22.72
C GLU A 141 -19.04 7.07 -23.95
N GLN A 142 -19.02 7.80 -25.05
CA GLN A 142 -19.54 7.30 -26.34
C GLN A 142 -18.74 6.07 -26.81
N ILE A 143 -17.41 6.09 -26.70
CA ILE A 143 -16.57 4.95 -27.06
C ILE A 143 -16.93 3.73 -26.21
N VAL A 144 -17.06 3.89 -24.90
CA VAL A 144 -17.43 2.79 -24.00
C VAL A 144 -18.81 2.23 -24.37
N ASN A 145 -19.77 3.09 -24.68
CA ASN A 145 -21.11 2.66 -25.12
C ASN A 145 -21.06 1.84 -26.43
N HIS A 146 -20.24 2.24 -27.37
CA HIS A 146 -20.04 1.46 -28.61
C HIS A 146 -19.31 0.13 -28.34
N MET A 147 -18.42 0.10 -27.37
CA MET A 147 -17.69 -1.13 -27.01
C MET A 147 -18.57 -2.18 -26.34
N GLN A 148 -19.64 -1.78 -25.64
CA GLN A 148 -20.56 -2.73 -24.98
C GLN A 148 -21.24 -3.68 -25.96
N ASP A 149 -21.50 -3.24 -27.17
CA ASP A 149 -22.19 -4.01 -28.21
C ASP A 149 -21.27 -4.90 -29.04
N LYS A 150 -19.97 -4.83 -28.80
CA LYS A 150 -18.96 -5.63 -29.48
C LYS A 150 -18.75 -6.99 -28.82
N ASP A 151 -18.26 -7.94 -29.61
CA ASP A 151 -17.94 -9.30 -29.15
C ASP A 151 -16.60 -9.33 -28.40
N ILE A 152 -16.67 -9.34 -27.07
CA ILE A 152 -15.50 -9.28 -26.17
C ILE A 152 -14.57 -10.50 -26.35
N GLU A 153 -15.11 -11.66 -26.72
CA GLU A 153 -14.31 -12.88 -26.85
C GLU A 153 -13.26 -12.81 -27.97
N LYS A 154 -13.44 -11.86 -28.88
CA LYS A 154 -12.51 -11.64 -30.00
C LYS A 154 -11.44 -10.58 -29.72
N TRP A 155 -11.48 -9.96 -28.54
CA TRP A 155 -10.52 -8.90 -28.21
C TRP A 155 -9.17 -9.47 -27.80
N SER A 156 -8.11 -8.76 -28.17
CA SER A 156 -6.78 -9.01 -27.66
C SER A 156 -6.64 -8.52 -26.21
N ALA A 157 -5.62 -9.02 -25.52
CA ALA A 157 -5.29 -8.56 -24.17
C ALA A 157 -5.09 -7.03 -24.08
N ARG A 158 -4.47 -6.44 -25.10
CA ARG A 158 -4.26 -4.99 -25.18
C ARG A 158 -5.58 -4.22 -25.26
N GLU A 159 -6.53 -4.71 -26.04
CA GLU A 159 -7.86 -4.10 -26.17
C GLU A 159 -8.64 -4.18 -24.85
N MET A 160 -8.59 -5.33 -24.16
CA MET A 160 -9.21 -5.48 -22.84
C MET A 160 -8.62 -4.51 -21.81
N VAL A 161 -7.29 -4.40 -21.75
CA VAL A 161 -6.59 -3.48 -20.85
C VAL A 161 -6.99 -2.03 -21.13
N MET A 162 -7.10 -1.67 -22.41
CA MET A 162 -7.50 -0.31 -22.77
C MET A 162 -8.93 0.00 -22.35
N VAL A 163 -9.84 -0.96 -22.49
CA VAL A 163 -11.22 -0.81 -22.03
C VAL A 163 -11.30 -0.64 -20.52
N TYR A 164 -10.51 -1.40 -19.76
CA TYR A 164 -10.40 -1.18 -18.30
C TYR A 164 -9.93 0.23 -17.97
N LYS A 165 -8.91 0.74 -18.66
CA LYS A 165 -8.45 2.12 -18.49
C LYS A 165 -9.54 3.16 -18.79
N MET A 166 -10.26 2.98 -19.88
CA MET A 166 -11.36 3.88 -20.23
C MET A 166 -12.47 3.84 -19.18
N LEU A 167 -12.82 2.67 -18.68
CA LEU A 167 -13.83 2.50 -17.63
C LEU A 167 -13.42 3.18 -16.32
N GLN A 168 -12.15 3.14 -15.94
CA GLN A 168 -11.67 3.87 -14.75
C GLN A 168 -11.98 5.37 -14.80
N VAL A 169 -11.94 5.94 -16.01
CA VAL A 169 -12.10 7.37 -16.23
C VAL A 169 -13.57 7.75 -16.43
N THR A 170 -14.36 6.87 -17.05
CA THR A 170 -15.75 7.15 -17.41
C THR A 170 -16.78 6.76 -16.36
N VAL A 171 -16.50 5.76 -15.54
CA VAL A 171 -17.43 5.31 -14.49
C VAL A 171 -17.48 6.32 -13.34
N ARG A 172 -18.63 6.94 -13.15
CA ARG A 172 -18.88 7.92 -12.08
C ARG A 172 -19.72 7.35 -10.94
N GLU A 173 -20.60 6.40 -11.24
CA GLU A 173 -21.49 5.73 -10.30
C GLU A 173 -21.15 4.24 -10.19
N ARG A 174 -21.30 3.67 -8.99
CA ARG A 174 -20.86 2.29 -8.69
C ARG A 174 -21.46 1.21 -9.60
N GLU A 175 -22.68 1.39 -10.06
CA GLU A 175 -23.38 0.39 -10.89
C GLU A 175 -23.36 0.69 -12.38
N GLN A 176 -22.76 1.81 -12.76
CA GLN A 176 -22.61 2.18 -14.16
C GLN A 176 -21.74 1.14 -14.88
N TYR A 177 -22.23 0.62 -15.99
CA TYR A 177 -21.57 -0.42 -16.80
C TYR A 177 -21.30 -1.76 -16.09
N GLN A 178 -21.99 -2.08 -14.99
CA GLN A 178 -21.69 -3.30 -14.22
C GLN A 178 -21.89 -4.58 -15.04
N ASP A 179 -22.92 -4.67 -15.89
CA ASP A 179 -23.12 -5.85 -16.75
C ASP A 179 -22.00 -6.00 -17.79
N PHE A 180 -21.54 -4.89 -18.32
CA PHE A 180 -20.37 -4.87 -19.21
C PHE A 180 -19.10 -5.32 -18.49
N LEU A 181 -18.85 -4.80 -17.30
CA LEU A 181 -17.74 -5.20 -16.44
C LEU A 181 -17.79 -6.69 -16.08
N ASN A 182 -18.96 -7.22 -15.76
CA ASN A 182 -19.13 -8.65 -15.47
C ASN A 182 -18.73 -9.53 -16.65
N ARG A 183 -19.14 -9.16 -17.86
CA ARG A 183 -18.76 -9.86 -19.10
C ARG A 183 -17.26 -9.74 -19.36
N LEU A 184 -16.72 -8.52 -19.24
CA LEU A 184 -15.30 -8.25 -19.44
C LEU A 184 -14.44 -9.04 -18.43
N ASN A 185 -14.82 -9.04 -17.16
CA ASN A 185 -14.13 -9.79 -16.11
C ASN A 185 -14.14 -11.30 -16.39
N SER A 186 -15.25 -11.84 -16.87
CA SER A 186 -15.39 -13.26 -17.20
C SER A 186 -14.46 -13.68 -18.35
N VAL A 187 -14.38 -12.85 -19.39
CA VAL A 187 -13.49 -13.12 -20.55
C VAL A 187 -12.03 -12.91 -20.17
N THR A 188 -11.72 -11.87 -19.39
CA THR A 188 -10.36 -11.61 -18.90
C THR A 188 -9.82 -12.78 -18.08
N LEU A 189 -10.67 -13.44 -17.28
CA LEU A 189 -10.30 -14.62 -16.50
C LEU A 189 -9.68 -15.73 -17.37
N THR A 190 -10.15 -15.89 -18.60
CA THR A 190 -9.65 -16.93 -19.53
C THR A 190 -8.24 -16.67 -20.04
N ILE A 191 -7.78 -15.43 -20.03
CA ILE A 191 -6.48 -15.02 -20.59
C ILE A 191 -5.45 -14.62 -19.53
N VAL A 192 -5.76 -14.74 -18.24
CA VAL A 192 -4.87 -14.29 -17.15
C VAL A 192 -3.45 -14.83 -17.29
N SER A 193 -3.30 -16.12 -17.63
CA SER A 193 -1.97 -16.77 -17.77
C SER A 193 -1.10 -16.17 -18.88
N GLN A 194 -1.68 -15.44 -19.82
CA GLN A 194 -1.00 -14.83 -20.96
C GLN A 194 -0.68 -13.35 -20.75
N LEU A 195 -1.14 -12.74 -19.64
CA LEU A 195 -0.95 -11.33 -19.37
C LEU A 195 0.50 -11.02 -19.03
N SER A 196 1.00 -9.92 -19.62
CA SER A 196 2.30 -9.36 -19.26
C SER A 196 2.27 -8.73 -17.86
N PRO A 197 3.43 -8.47 -17.23
CA PRO A 197 3.47 -7.75 -15.95
C PRO A 197 2.71 -6.42 -16.00
N LYS A 198 2.92 -5.63 -17.03
CA LYS A 198 2.26 -4.34 -17.21
C LYS A 198 0.74 -4.47 -17.29
N PHE A 199 0.24 -5.39 -18.08
CA PHE A 199 -1.20 -5.63 -18.24
C PHE A 199 -1.84 -6.14 -16.96
N THR A 200 -1.18 -7.06 -16.26
CA THR A 200 -1.63 -7.56 -14.96
C THR A 200 -1.79 -6.42 -13.95
N SER A 201 -0.79 -5.55 -13.86
CA SER A 201 -0.82 -4.37 -12.99
C SER A 201 -1.98 -3.43 -13.32
N ILE A 202 -2.17 -3.11 -14.59
CA ILE A 202 -3.24 -2.20 -15.04
C ILE A 202 -4.62 -2.79 -14.73
N ILE A 203 -4.84 -4.07 -15.01
CA ILE A 203 -6.14 -4.72 -14.75
C ILE A 203 -6.42 -4.76 -13.25
N LEU A 204 -5.46 -5.14 -12.41
CA LEU A 204 -5.62 -5.14 -10.96
C LEU A 204 -5.94 -3.74 -10.43
N ASN A 205 -5.23 -2.72 -10.88
CA ASN A 205 -5.51 -1.34 -10.50
C ASN A 205 -6.91 -0.90 -10.94
N SER A 206 -7.32 -1.29 -12.15
CA SER A 206 -8.67 -1.00 -12.67
C SER A 206 -9.75 -1.63 -11.80
N LEU A 207 -9.57 -2.87 -11.38
CA LEU A 207 -10.52 -3.57 -10.51
C LEU A 207 -10.62 -2.90 -9.13
N VAL A 208 -9.53 -2.36 -8.61
CA VAL A 208 -9.51 -1.57 -7.36
C VAL A 208 -10.30 -0.27 -7.55
N VAL A 209 -9.97 0.52 -8.55
CA VAL A 209 -10.61 1.82 -8.82
C VAL A 209 -12.10 1.67 -9.12
N LEU A 210 -12.48 0.63 -9.85
CA LEU A 210 -13.87 0.33 -10.21
C LEU A 210 -14.62 -0.44 -9.11
N HIS A 211 -14.01 -0.66 -7.96
CA HIS A 211 -14.61 -1.35 -6.81
C HIS A 211 -15.20 -2.72 -7.13
N GLN A 212 -14.52 -3.51 -7.95
CA GLN A 212 -14.96 -4.83 -8.41
C GLN A 212 -14.75 -5.93 -7.37
N THR A 213 -15.31 -5.74 -6.18
CA THR A 213 -15.15 -6.66 -5.03
C THR A 213 -15.83 -8.02 -5.24
N ARG A 214 -16.79 -8.11 -6.16
CA ARG A 214 -17.49 -9.37 -6.51
C ARG A 214 -16.76 -10.20 -7.56
N ALA A 215 -15.76 -9.66 -8.23
CA ALA A 215 -14.96 -10.36 -9.24
C ALA A 215 -13.90 -11.30 -8.60
N VAL A 216 -14.28 -12.05 -7.57
CA VAL A 216 -13.38 -12.91 -6.78
C VAL A 216 -12.57 -13.89 -7.63
N PRO A 217 -13.16 -14.62 -8.61
CA PRO A 217 -12.39 -15.55 -9.42
C PRO A 217 -11.28 -14.86 -10.23
N LEU A 218 -11.56 -13.71 -10.82
CA LEU A 218 -10.58 -12.93 -11.59
C LEU A 218 -9.48 -12.38 -10.69
N VAL A 219 -9.84 -11.77 -9.57
CA VAL A 219 -8.86 -11.24 -8.60
C VAL A 219 -7.94 -12.35 -8.10
N THR A 220 -8.49 -13.49 -7.72
CA THR A 220 -7.70 -14.65 -7.26
C THR A 220 -6.73 -15.14 -8.34
N ALA A 221 -7.19 -15.26 -9.57
CA ALA A 221 -6.35 -15.70 -10.69
C ALA A 221 -5.23 -14.70 -10.99
N LEU A 222 -5.53 -13.40 -10.99
CA LEU A 222 -4.56 -12.33 -11.19
C LEU A 222 -3.51 -12.28 -10.07
N CYS A 223 -3.95 -12.45 -8.83
CA CYS A 223 -3.04 -12.48 -7.67
C CYS A 223 -2.08 -13.67 -7.75
N LYS A 224 -2.57 -14.86 -8.09
CA LYS A 224 -1.72 -16.05 -8.31
C LYS A 224 -0.75 -15.88 -9.47
N HIS A 225 -1.21 -15.30 -10.56
CA HIS A 225 -0.35 -15.00 -11.71
C HIS A 225 0.74 -13.98 -11.37
N SER A 226 0.43 -12.99 -10.54
CA SER A 226 1.37 -11.96 -10.09
C SER A 226 2.59 -12.52 -9.36
N VAL A 227 2.46 -13.64 -8.66
CA VAL A 227 3.58 -14.30 -7.96
C VAL A 227 4.75 -14.58 -8.90
N LYS A 228 4.45 -15.08 -10.08
CA LYS A 228 5.47 -15.40 -11.10
C LYS A 228 6.08 -14.16 -11.75
N LEU A 229 5.37 -13.05 -11.69
CA LEU A 229 5.74 -11.81 -12.37
C LEU A 229 6.50 -10.83 -11.47
N ILE A 230 6.63 -11.08 -10.17
CA ILE A 230 7.27 -10.16 -9.22
C ILE A 230 8.64 -9.67 -9.70
N PRO A 231 9.57 -10.51 -10.18
CA PRO A 231 10.87 -10.02 -10.64
C PRO A 231 10.82 -9.10 -11.87
N TYR A 232 9.71 -9.10 -12.58
CA TYR A 232 9.55 -8.40 -13.87
C TYR A 232 8.67 -7.14 -13.77
N PHE A 233 8.04 -6.89 -12.62
CA PHE A 233 7.29 -5.65 -12.42
C PHE A 233 8.21 -4.44 -12.37
N ALA A 234 7.84 -3.37 -13.07
CA ALA A 234 8.37 -2.05 -12.79
C ALA A 234 7.88 -1.57 -11.41
N GLY A 235 8.54 -0.56 -10.83
CA GLY A 235 8.20 -0.07 -9.50
C GLY A 235 6.73 0.28 -9.33
N ASP A 236 6.19 1.09 -10.23
CA ASP A 236 4.77 1.51 -10.20
C ASP A 236 3.81 0.33 -10.36
N ASP A 237 4.18 -0.66 -11.16
CA ASP A 237 3.36 -1.85 -11.38
C ASP A 237 3.30 -2.72 -10.12
N LEU A 238 4.42 -2.87 -9.42
CA LEU A 238 4.46 -3.59 -8.15
C LEU A 238 3.63 -2.87 -7.06
N VAL A 239 3.69 -1.54 -7.02
CA VAL A 239 2.84 -0.72 -6.12
C VAL A 239 1.36 -0.99 -6.37
N ASN A 240 0.92 -1.00 -7.62
CA ASN A 240 -0.47 -1.30 -7.97
C ASN A 240 -0.89 -2.71 -7.58
N VAL A 241 -0.03 -3.69 -7.76
CA VAL A 241 -0.28 -5.08 -7.37
C VAL A 241 -0.42 -5.21 -5.84
N LEU A 242 0.50 -4.61 -5.09
CA LEU A 242 0.45 -4.57 -3.62
C LEU A 242 -0.82 -3.90 -3.11
N GLU A 243 -1.21 -2.78 -3.72
CA GLU A 243 -2.45 -2.08 -3.39
C GLU A 243 -3.68 -2.96 -3.62
N ALA A 244 -3.71 -3.71 -4.73
CA ALA A 244 -4.79 -4.65 -5.02
C ALA A 244 -4.88 -5.77 -3.98
N PHE A 245 -3.76 -6.35 -3.57
CA PHE A 245 -3.73 -7.35 -2.49
C PHE A 245 -4.29 -6.79 -1.17
N LEU A 246 -3.96 -5.54 -0.85
CA LEU A 246 -4.50 -4.87 0.34
C LEU A 246 -6.00 -4.58 0.21
N TYR A 247 -6.42 -4.05 -0.93
CA TYR A 247 -7.81 -3.67 -1.16
C TYR A 247 -8.77 -4.87 -1.12
N PHE A 248 -8.42 -5.95 -1.83
CA PHE A 248 -9.25 -7.15 -1.89
C PHE A 248 -9.08 -8.08 -0.69
N GLY A 249 -8.13 -7.79 0.19
CA GLY A 249 -7.84 -8.65 1.33
C GLY A 249 -7.30 -10.03 0.92
N HIS A 250 -6.81 -10.17 -0.30
CA HIS A 250 -6.28 -11.44 -0.81
C HIS A 250 -5.01 -11.84 -0.07
N ARG A 251 -4.89 -13.13 0.24
CA ARG A 251 -3.75 -13.71 0.93
C ARG A 251 -3.16 -14.84 0.09
N GLU A 252 -1.89 -14.70 -0.20
CA GLU A 252 -1.11 -15.68 -0.96
C GLU A 252 0.27 -15.83 -0.32
N GLU A 253 0.55 -16.98 0.27
CA GLU A 253 1.83 -17.21 0.97
C GLU A 253 3.02 -17.16 0.00
N THR A 254 2.85 -17.72 -1.18
CA THR A 254 3.88 -17.72 -2.23
C THR A 254 4.22 -16.33 -2.74
N PHE A 255 3.30 -15.37 -2.62
CA PHE A 255 3.56 -13.97 -2.94
C PHE A 255 4.58 -13.35 -1.99
N THR A 256 4.43 -13.61 -0.69
CA THR A 256 5.38 -13.15 0.32
C THR A 256 6.77 -13.79 0.11
N GLU A 257 6.83 -15.08 -0.16
CA GLU A 257 8.09 -15.78 -0.47
C GLU A 257 8.80 -15.18 -1.70
N ALA A 258 8.03 -14.84 -2.74
CA ALA A 258 8.58 -14.20 -3.92
C ALA A 258 9.11 -12.79 -3.64
N LEU A 259 8.43 -12.01 -2.78
CA LEU A 259 8.93 -10.71 -2.31
C LEU A 259 10.20 -10.86 -1.47
N GLU A 260 10.30 -11.89 -0.62
CA GLU A 260 11.48 -12.18 0.20
C GLU A 260 12.73 -12.47 -0.65
N THR A 261 12.53 -13.01 -1.84
CA THR A 261 13.62 -13.22 -2.80
C THR A 261 13.93 -11.94 -3.59
N HIS A 262 12.90 -11.24 -4.06
CA HIS A 262 13.06 -10.09 -4.94
C HIS A 262 13.58 -8.83 -4.23
N VAL A 263 13.01 -8.48 -3.07
CA VAL A 263 13.35 -7.24 -2.35
C VAL A 263 14.81 -7.18 -1.93
N PRO A 264 15.42 -8.19 -1.28
CA PRO A 264 16.84 -8.14 -0.93
C PRO A 264 17.76 -7.97 -2.13
N ASN A 265 17.42 -8.55 -3.27
CA ASN A 265 18.24 -8.49 -4.49
C ASN A 265 18.17 -7.13 -5.19
N SER A 266 17.12 -6.36 -4.99
CA SER A 266 16.84 -5.11 -5.72
C SER A 266 16.74 -3.87 -4.85
N ILE A 267 16.93 -3.99 -3.54
CA ILE A 267 16.63 -2.90 -2.59
C ILE A 267 17.37 -1.59 -2.89
N PHE A 268 18.62 -1.63 -3.33
CA PHE A 268 19.43 -0.43 -3.59
C PHE A 268 19.03 0.29 -4.88
N THR A 269 18.37 -0.39 -5.80
CA THR A 269 17.86 0.17 -7.06
C THR A 269 16.37 0.44 -7.03
N MET A 270 15.68 -0.07 -6.00
CA MET A 270 14.24 0.07 -5.83
C MET A 270 13.87 1.51 -5.47
N ASP A 271 12.80 2.00 -6.08
CA ASP A 271 12.27 3.33 -5.82
C ASP A 271 11.71 3.43 -4.39
N PRO A 272 11.90 4.56 -3.68
CA PRO A 272 11.36 4.76 -2.34
C PRO A 272 9.86 4.49 -2.19
N GLN A 273 9.06 4.84 -3.20
CA GLN A 273 7.63 4.55 -3.21
C GLN A 273 7.35 3.05 -3.17
N THR A 274 8.08 2.26 -3.92
CA THR A 274 7.93 0.80 -3.95
C THR A 274 8.36 0.18 -2.63
N VAL A 275 9.48 0.62 -2.06
CA VAL A 275 9.98 0.15 -0.76
C VAL A 275 8.95 0.42 0.35
N SER A 276 8.44 1.64 0.41
CA SER A 276 7.43 2.03 1.40
C SER A 276 6.13 1.25 1.23
N LYS A 277 5.71 0.97 0.00
CA LYS A 277 4.51 0.16 -0.27
C LYS A 277 4.69 -1.30 0.16
N VAL A 278 5.84 -1.89 -0.06
CA VAL A 278 6.17 -3.25 0.43
C VAL A 278 6.06 -3.30 1.95
N MET A 279 6.63 -2.32 2.65
CA MET A 279 6.57 -2.26 4.10
C MET A 279 5.15 -2.00 4.62
N GLN A 280 4.39 -1.14 3.97
CA GLN A 280 2.98 -0.90 4.27
C GLN A 280 2.15 -2.18 4.10
N TYR A 281 2.40 -2.94 3.04
CA TYR A 281 1.77 -4.24 2.81
C TYR A 281 2.06 -5.22 3.96
N CYS A 282 3.32 -5.40 4.33
CA CYS A 282 3.71 -6.27 5.43
C CYS A 282 3.06 -5.84 6.76
N CYS A 283 3.05 -4.53 7.04
CA CYS A 283 2.46 -3.99 8.25
C CYS A 283 0.95 -4.23 8.34
N ARG A 284 0.20 -3.90 7.29
CA ARG A 284 -1.26 -4.07 7.27
C ARG A 284 -1.69 -5.54 7.30
N LYS A 285 -0.92 -6.42 6.69
CA LYS A 285 -1.16 -7.87 6.73
C LYS A 285 -0.62 -8.55 7.98
N MET A 286 0.07 -7.82 8.85
CA MET A 286 0.74 -8.36 10.04
C MET A 286 1.72 -9.49 9.70
N ILE A 287 2.44 -9.35 8.58
CA ILE A 287 3.44 -10.30 8.09
C ILE A 287 4.83 -9.81 8.48
N LEU A 288 5.49 -10.54 9.37
CA LEU A 288 6.89 -10.29 9.70
C LEU A 288 7.79 -11.10 8.77
N SER A 289 8.47 -10.40 7.87
CA SER A 289 9.49 -10.99 7.00
C SER A 289 10.86 -10.42 7.33
N LYS A 290 11.68 -11.22 7.99
CA LYS A 290 13.05 -10.80 8.35
C LYS A 290 13.89 -10.45 7.12
N PRO A 291 13.90 -11.25 6.03
CA PRO A 291 14.64 -10.89 4.82
C PRO A 291 14.26 -9.54 4.24
N ILE A 292 12.96 -9.24 4.14
CA ILE A 292 12.47 -7.97 3.63
C ILE A 292 12.85 -6.83 4.57
N PHE A 293 12.61 -6.98 5.87
CA PHE A 293 12.87 -5.93 6.85
C PHE A 293 14.37 -5.61 6.98
N ASP A 294 15.22 -6.61 6.99
CA ASP A 294 16.67 -6.42 7.02
C ASP A 294 17.18 -5.71 5.77
N ALA A 295 16.65 -6.07 4.60
CA ALA A 295 16.98 -5.41 3.33
C ALA A 295 16.50 -3.95 3.31
N VAL A 296 15.27 -3.69 3.74
CA VAL A 296 14.71 -2.34 3.81
C VAL A 296 15.50 -1.45 4.78
N ALA A 297 15.91 -2.00 5.92
CA ALA A 297 16.77 -1.27 6.86
C ALA A 297 18.09 -0.83 6.21
N LYS A 298 18.77 -1.73 5.50
CA LYS A 298 20.00 -1.40 4.77
C LYS A 298 19.78 -0.37 3.66
N GLY A 299 18.71 -0.52 2.90
CA GLY A 299 18.35 0.41 1.82
C GLY A 299 18.03 1.81 2.35
N PHE A 300 17.30 1.89 3.45
CA PHE A 300 16.99 3.17 4.11
C PHE A 300 18.25 3.87 4.64
N ILE A 301 19.15 3.15 5.30
CA ILE A 301 20.41 3.71 5.79
C ILE A 301 21.21 4.35 4.65
N SER A 302 21.24 3.72 3.50
CA SER A 302 21.99 4.20 2.32
C SER A 302 21.31 5.34 1.59
N ASN A 303 19.98 5.37 1.53
CA ASN A 303 19.21 6.24 0.62
C ASN A 303 18.12 7.08 1.33
N ALA A 304 18.21 7.29 2.62
CA ALA A 304 17.17 8.00 3.40
C ALA A 304 16.80 9.37 2.83
N ASP A 305 17.75 10.07 2.22
CA ASP A 305 17.53 11.41 1.67
C ASP A 305 16.60 11.43 0.45
N ARG A 306 16.41 10.29 -0.21
CA ARG A 306 15.48 10.14 -1.34
C ARG A 306 14.03 9.91 -0.91
N PHE A 307 13.79 9.56 0.35
CA PHE A 307 12.46 9.26 0.88
C PHE A 307 11.75 10.54 1.30
N THR A 308 10.46 10.63 1.00
CA THR A 308 9.58 11.64 1.57
C THR A 308 9.32 11.33 3.05
N THR A 309 8.78 12.29 3.80
CA THR A 309 8.44 12.10 5.23
C THR A 309 7.44 10.97 5.43
N ASP A 310 6.43 10.88 4.57
CA ASP A 310 5.43 9.79 4.63
C ASP A 310 6.05 8.43 4.31
N GLN A 311 6.93 8.36 3.32
CA GLN A 311 7.65 7.13 2.98
C GLN A 311 8.59 6.68 4.10
N ILE A 312 9.26 7.61 4.78
CA ILE A 312 10.09 7.31 5.96
C ILE A 312 9.24 6.66 7.05
N ALA A 313 8.10 7.25 7.36
CA ALA A 313 7.18 6.71 8.35
C ALA A 313 6.66 5.32 7.96
N GLU A 314 6.23 5.13 6.72
CA GLU A 314 5.76 3.85 6.20
C GLU A 314 6.83 2.75 6.24
N CYS A 315 8.12 3.11 6.08
CA CYS A 315 9.22 2.16 6.18
C CYS A 315 9.58 1.78 7.62
N ILE A 316 9.50 2.71 8.57
CA ILE A 316 9.98 2.51 9.95
C ILE A 316 8.88 1.98 10.87
N ILE A 317 7.64 2.46 10.74
CA ILE A 317 6.52 2.05 11.60
C ILE A 317 6.34 0.53 11.67
N PRO A 318 6.48 -0.25 10.59
CA PRO A 318 6.34 -1.70 10.65
C PRO A 318 7.30 -2.40 11.61
N PHE A 319 8.52 -1.89 11.80
CA PHE A 319 9.47 -2.45 12.76
C PHE A 319 8.91 -2.42 14.19
N GLY A 320 8.31 -1.29 14.57
CA GLY A 320 7.66 -1.14 15.87
C GLY A 320 6.38 -1.97 15.97
N THR A 321 5.50 -1.87 15.02
CA THR A 321 4.21 -2.57 15.01
C THR A 321 4.38 -4.08 15.07
N LEU A 322 5.32 -4.64 14.31
CA LEU A 322 5.59 -6.08 14.26
C LEU A 322 6.69 -6.53 15.24
N ASN A 323 7.17 -5.61 16.07
CA ASN A 323 8.13 -5.87 17.14
C ASN A 323 9.42 -6.55 16.65
N TYR A 324 10.07 -5.95 15.68
CA TYR A 324 11.29 -6.50 15.09
C TYR A 324 12.43 -5.47 15.03
N LEU A 325 13.59 -5.86 15.55
CA LEU A 325 14.85 -5.11 15.44
C LEU A 325 15.77 -5.82 14.46
N PRO A 326 16.14 -5.20 13.33
CA PRO A 326 17.08 -5.79 12.40
C PRO A 326 18.50 -5.82 12.98
N PRO A 327 19.44 -6.63 12.44
CA PRO A 327 20.83 -6.61 12.85
C PRO A 327 21.49 -5.23 12.74
N SER A 328 21.05 -4.41 11.78
CA SER A 328 21.49 -3.03 11.56
C SER A 328 20.72 -1.98 12.37
N ALA A 329 20.00 -2.35 13.42
CA ALA A 329 19.12 -1.45 14.18
C ALA A 329 19.83 -0.20 14.69
N ALA A 330 21.03 -0.32 15.21
CA ALA A 330 21.80 0.83 15.71
C ALA A 330 22.04 1.87 14.60
N SER A 331 22.46 1.44 13.44
CA SER A 331 22.67 2.32 12.27
C SER A 331 21.36 2.87 11.71
N LEU A 332 20.32 2.05 11.67
CA LEU A 332 18.99 2.45 11.19
C LEU A 332 18.41 3.59 12.02
N PHE A 333 18.37 3.43 13.34
CA PHE A 333 17.78 4.43 14.24
C PHE A 333 18.65 5.67 14.41
N ARG A 334 19.96 5.55 14.27
CA ARG A 334 20.87 6.71 14.19
C ARG A 334 20.60 7.54 12.93
N LYS A 335 20.39 6.88 11.78
CA LYS A 335 20.02 7.57 10.53
C LYS A 335 18.64 8.22 10.65
N LEU A 336 17.68 7.54 11.25
CA LEU A 336 16.34 8.10 11.51
C LEU A 336 16.42 9.34 12.39
N GLU A 337 17.23 9.32 13.45
CA GLU A 337 17.44 10.48 14.33
C GLU A 337 18.01 11.67 13.55
N THR A 338 18.99 11.45 12.70
CA THR A 338 19.56 12.49 11.83
C THR A 338 18.49 13.09 10.92
N VAL A 339 17.66 12.26 10.29
CA VAL A 339 16.56 12.72 9.44
C VAL A 339 15.52 13.51 10.23
N LEU A 340 15.17 13.07 11.43
CA LEU A 340 14.24 13.79 12.30
C LEU A 340 14.78 15.16 12.72
N HIS A 341 16.07 15.30 12.99
CA HIS A 341 16.68 16.60 13.28
C HIS A 341 16.57 17.58 12.12
N THR A 342 16.78 17.12 10.91
CA THR A 342 16.78 17.98 9.72
C THR A 342 15.39 18.25 9.15
N ARG A 343 14.45 17.32 9.31
CA ARG A 343 13.15 17.34 8.62
C ARG A 343 11.94 17.28 9.54
N PHE A 344 12.11 17.56 10.83
CA PHE A 344 11.05 17.47 11.84
C PHE A 344 9.78 18.23 11.46
N THR A 345 9.93 19.46 11.00
CA THR A 345 8.81 20.34 10.64
C THR A 345 8.10 19.95 9.33
N HIS A 346 8.71 19.12 8.53
CA HIS A 346 8.14 18.64 7.27
C HIS A 346 7.16 17.46 7.45
N PHE A 347 7.22 16.78 8.60
CA PHE A 347 6.29 15.70 8.91
C PHE A 347 4.91 16.25 9.24
N GLN A 348 3.87 15.57 8.76
CA GLN A 348 2.52 15.77 9.24
C GLN A 348 2.44 15.35 10.72
N PRO A 349 1.73 16.09 11.58
CA PRO A 349 1.72 15.81 13.01
C PRO A 349 1.31 14.38 13.40
N HIS A 350 0.26 13.85 12.77
CA HIS A 350 -0.21 12.48 13.03
C HIS A 350 0.78 11.42 12.54
N THR A 351 1.42 11.65 11.41
CA THR A 351 2.47 10.77 10.86
C THR A 351 3.68 10.74 11.79
N LEU A 352 4.12 11.90 12.27
CA LEU A 352 5.23 12.01 13.20
C LEU A 352 4.94 11.31 14.53
N LEU A 353 3.75 11.52 15.08
CA LEU A 353 3.32 10.86 16.32
C LEU A 353 3.35 9.33 16.16
N ASN A 354 2.79 8.81 15.08
CA ASN A 354 2.79 7.39 14.81
C ASN A 354 4.21 6.81 14.64
N LEU A 355 5.10 7.55 13.98
CA LEU A 355 6.50 7.17 13.82
C LEU A 355 7.21 7.08 15.18
N LEU A 356 7.11 8.10 16.02
CA LEU A 356 7.74 8.11 17.34
C LEU A 356 7.13 7.08 18.28
N HIS A 357 5.83 6.86 18.22
CA HIS A 357 5.15 5.79 18.92
C HIS A 357 5.70 4.42 18.53
N SER A 358 5.89 4.16 17.24
CA SER A 358 6.46 2.89 16.79
C SER A 358 7.89 2.65 17.29
N CYS A 359 8.68 3.71 17.45
CA CYS A 359 10.03 3.62 18.03
C CYS A 359 10.01 3.13 19.48
N VAL A 360 9.11 3.64 20.31
CA VAL A 360 9.01 3.23 21.71
C VAL A 360 8.52 1.80 21.88
N LEU A 361 7.75 1.27 20.93
CA LEU A 361 7.30 -0.12 20.93
C LEU A 361 8.48 -1.12 20.93
N ILE A 362 9.60 -0.75 20.33
CA ILE A 362 10.82 -1.56 20.24
C ILE A 362 11.99 -0.99 21.03
N GLN A 363 11.72 -0.26 22.09
CA GLN A 363 12.73 0.30 23.01
C GLN A 363 13.75 1.24 22.33
N ARG A 364 13.33 1.98 21.31
CA ARG A 364 14.11 3.07 20.74
C ARG A 364 13.47 4.39 21.15
N TYR A 365 14.09 5.07 22.11
CA TYR A 365 13.47 6.19 22.80
C TYR A 365 13.82 7.54 22.15
N PRO A 366 12.84 8.21 21.52
CA PRO A 366 13.05 9.49 20.86
C PRO A 366 13.01 10.67 21.85
N VAL A 367 13.75 10.59 22.93
CA VAL A 367 13.69 11.52 24.07
C VAL A 367 13.98 12.97 23.69
N ASN A 368 14.77 13.21 22.65
CA ASN A 368 15.09 14.55 22.17
C ASN A 368 13.92 15.24 21.46
N PHE A 369 12.93 14.48 21.01
CA PHE A 369 11.78 14.98 20.25
C PHE A 369 10.51 15.03 21.09
N LEU A 370 10.41 14.27 22.18
CA LEU A 370 9.21 14.19 23.00
C LEU A 370 8.79 15.51 23.65
N PRO A 371 9.72 16.40 24.08
CA PRO A 371 9.31 17.72 24.55
C PRO A 371 8.50 18.54 23.53
N LYS A 372 8.81 18.39 22.25
CA LYS A 372 8.07 19.04 21.16
C LYS A 372 6.69 18.43 20.96
N ILE A 373 6.58 17.09 21.09
CA ILE A 373 5.31 16.35 20.96
C ILE A 373 4.34 16.71 22.08
N PHE A 374 4.84 16.86 23.31
CA PHE A 374 4.01 17.20 24.48
C PHE A 374 3.76 18.72 24.62
N SER A 375 4.29 19.52 23.70
CA SER A 375 4.05 20.97 23.71
C SER A 375 2.61 21.31 23.33
N PRO A 376 2.03 22.38 23.90
CA PRO A 376 0.69 22.84 23.53
C PRO A 376 0.54 23.13 22.04
N TYR A 377 1.57 23.65 21.41
CA TYR A 377 1.59 23.96 19.98
C TYR A 377 1.39 22.71 19.10
N PHE A 378 2.12 21.64 19.39
CA PHE A 378 1.99 20.39 18.64
C PHE A 378 0.63 19.72 18.89
N LEU A 379 0.18 19.70 20.14
CA LEU A 379 -1.12 19.12 20.52
C LEU A 379 -2.30 19.87 19.87
N GLN A 380 -2.20 21.19 19.73
CA GLN A 380 -3.18 21.98 18.99
C GLN A 380 -3.19 21.64 17.50
N LYS A 381 -2.02 21.42 16.89
CA LYS A 381 -1.93 20.97 15.51
C LYS A 381 -2.57 19.60 15.29
N LEU A 382 -2.34 18.66 16.21
CA LEU A 382 -3.00 17.35 16.17
C LEU A 382 -4.52 17.47 16.26
N GLN A 383 -5.01 18.34 17.13
CA GLN A 383 -6.44 18.54 17.32
C GLN A 383 -7.10 19.22 16.12
N ALA A 384 -6.40 20.13 15.44
CA ALA A 384 -6.92 20.92 14.33
C ALA A 384 -7.06 20.15 13.02
N GLN A 385 -6.32 19.04 12.86
CA GLN A 385 -6.30 18.24 11.63
C GLN A 385 -7.03 16.90 11.83
N PRO A 386 -7.83 16.43 10.86
CA PRO A 386 -8.40 15.08 10.92
C PRO A 386 -7.32 14.00 11.07
N PRO A 387 -7.51 12.96 11.89
CA PRO A 387 -8.71 12.61 12.69
C PRO A 387 -8.86 13.37 14.03
N GLY A 388 -8.03 14.36 14.32
CA GLY A 388 -8.03 15.08 15.59
C GLY A 388 -7.44 14.24 16.73
N LEU A 389 -7.96 14.43 17.94
CA LEU A 389 -7.59 13.64 19.11
C LEU A 389 -8.55 12.45 19.29
N ASP A 390 -8.54 11.54 18.32
CA ASP A 390 -9.33 10.31 18.40
C ASP A 390 -8.73 9.30 19.42
N ARG A 391 -9.35 8.15 19.53
CA ARG A 391 -8.92 7.10 20.43
C ARG A 391 -7.50 6.59 20.11
N ILE A 392 -7.13 6.48 18.84
CA ILE A 392 -5.82 6.01 18.41
C ILE A 392 -4.75 7.03 18.78
N VAL A 393 -4.98 8.29 18.47
CA VAL A 393 -4.04 9.39 18.74
C VAL A 393 -3.82 9.57 20.24
N THR A 394 -4.88 9.58 21.04
CA THR A 394 -4.78 9.69 22.50
C THR A 394 -4.07 8.48 23.12
N SER A 395 -4.27 7.28 22.59
CA SER A 395 -3.55 6.08 23.02
C SER A 395 -2.05 6.16 22.71
N GLN A 396 -1.69 6.65 21.53
CA GLN A 396 -0.28 6.84 21.15
C GLN A 396 0.41 7.88 22.05
N LEU A 397 -0.23 9.03 22.28
CA LEU A 397 0.27 10.06 23.19
C LEU A 397 0.46 9.52 24.61
N THR A 398 -0.52 8.78 25.11
CA THR A 398 -0.47 8.18 26.46
C THR A 398 0.65 7.16 26.57
N ARG A 399 0.86 6.37 25.54
CA ARG A 399 1.94 5.36 25.54
C ARG A 399 3.32 6.00 25.50
N LEU A 400 3.49 7.10 24.76
CA LEU A 400 4.71 7.92 24.84
C LEU A 400 4.93 8.50 26.24
N PHE A 401 3.86 9.01 26.86
CA PHE A 401 3.92 9.52 28.22
C PHE A 401 4.32 8.43 29.25
N LEU A 402 3.72 7.25 29.15
CA LEU A 402 4.09 6.11 30.01
C LEU A 402 5.52 5.67 29.81
N THR A 403 6.01 5.70 28.58
CA THR A 403 7.38 5.35 28.25
C THR A 403 8.36 6.28 28.95
N VAL A 404 8.15 7.59 28.90
CA VAL A 404 9.04 8.54 29.61
C VAL A 404 8.92 8.43 31.11
N THR A 405 7.76 8.03 31.62
CA THR A 405 7.54 7.86 33.07
C THR A 405 8.16 6.56 33.61
N LEU A 406 8.02 5.46 32.87
CA LEU A 406 8.41 4.13 33.35
C LEU A 406 9.77 3.66 32.85
N GLU A 407 10.15 4.02 31.62
CA GLU A 407 11.34 3.51 30.95
C GLU A 407 12.48 4.53 30.84
N CYS A 408 12.19 5.83 30.97
CA CYS A 408 13.17 6.90 30.83
C CYS A 408 13.25 7.75 32.09
N PRO A 409 13.84 7.24 33.21
CA PRO A 409 13.88 7.97 34.48
C PRO A 409 14.71 9.26 34.41
N PHE A 410 15.58 9.40 33.41
CA PHE A 410 16.39 10.59 33.14
C PHE A 410 15.68 11.67 32.31
N TYR A 411 14.44 11.44 31.89
CA TYR A 411 13.69 12.42 31.14
C TYR A 411 13.18 13.55 32.04
N GLU A 412 13.63 14.79 31.79
CA GLU A 412 13.29 15.98 32.54
C GLU A 412 12.37 16.95 31.79
N GLY A 413 11.94 16.59 30.58
CA GLY A 413 11.10 17.43 29.74
C GLY A 413 9.64 17.54 30.21
N PRO A 414 8.80 18.30 29.51
CA PRO A 414 7.38 18.42 29.80
C PRO A 414 6.66 17.09 29.71
N LYS A 415 5.67 16.89 30.55
CA LYS A 415 4.80 15.72 30.58
C LYS A 415 3.49 16.00 29.87
N LEU A 416 2.85 14.96 29.38
CA LEU A 416 1.53 15.04 28.77
C LEU A 416 0.48 15.43 29.82
N LEU A 417 -0.29 16.50 29.57
CA LEU A 417 -1.37 16.90 30.46
C LEU A 417 -2.49 15.85 30.48
N PRO A 418 -3.16 15.66 31.63
CA PRO A 418 -4.22 14.66 31.79
C PRO A 418 -5.35 14.75 30.76
N LYS A 419 -5.69 15.94 30.30
CA LYS A 419 -6.75 16.15 29.30
C LYS A 419 -6.46 15.52 27.92
N TYR A 420 -5.19 15.23 27.63
CA TYR A 420 -4.77 14.58 26.38
C TYR A 420 -4.50 13.08 26.54
N GLN A 421 -4.57 12.56 27.77
CA GLN A 421 -4.35 11.16 28.06
C GLN A 421 -5.60 10.33 27.78
N ALA A 422 -5.42 9.11 27.31
CA ALA A 422 -6.50 8.13 27.20
C ALA A 422 -6.99 7.74 28.61
N LYS A 423 -8.27 7.37 28.72
CA LYS A 423 -8.81 6.85 29.99
C LYS A 423 -8.36 5.40 30.25
N ALA A 424 -8.29 4.62 29.19
CA ALA A 424 -7.78 3.26 29.17
C ALA A 424 -7.35 2.92 27.73
N PHE A 425 -6.41 1.99 27.58
CA PHE A 425 -6.08 1.44 26.28
C PHE A 425 -7.20 0.51 25.80
N PHE A 426 -7.60 0.72 24.56
CA PHE A 426 -8.58 -0.15 23.93
C PHE A 426 -7.93 -1.44 23.45
N MET A 427 -8.57 -2.56 23.78
CA MET A 427 -8.16 -3.86 23.29
C MET A 427 -9.31 -4.44 22.45
N PRO A 428 -9.15 -4.57 21.12
CA PRO A 428 -10.14 -5.25 20.31
C PRO A 428 -10.23 -6.70 20.75
N CYS A 429 -11.45 -7.15 21.03
CA CYS A 429 -11.74 -8.51 21.48
C CYS A 429 -12.56 -9.22 20.40
N SER A 430 -12.05 -10.33 19.89
CA SER A 430 -12.78 -11.20 18.97
C SER A 430 -13.59 -12.25 19.72
N SER A 431 -14.51 -12.92 19.01
CA SER A 431 -15.24 -14.06 19.58
C SER A 431 -14.32 -15.22 19.98
N LEU A 432 -13.21 -15.38 19.27
CA LEU A 432 -12.17 -16.36 19.60
C LEU A 432 -11.45 -16.01 20.90
N ASP A 433 -11.16 -14.73 21.13
CA ASP A 433 -10.54 -14.25 22.37
C ASP A 433 -11.46 -14.47 23.58
N VAL A 434 -12.76 -14.23 23.42
CA VAL A 434 -13.77 -14.52 24.45
C VAL A 434 -13.79 -16.01 24.79
N HIS A 435 -13.74 -16.88 23.78
CA HIS A 435 -13.72 -18.33 23.99
C HIS A 435 -12.44 -18.78 24.69
N LEU A 436 -11.28 -18.26 24.27
CA LEU A 436 -9.98 -18.53 24.88
C LEU A 436 -9.97 -18.12 26.36
N MET A 437 -10.46 -16.92 26.66
CA MET A 437 -10.57 -16.40 28.01
C MET A 437 -11.47 -17.28 28.90
N LYS A 438 -12.59 -17.76 28.37
CA LYS A 438 -13.49 -18.69 29.10
C LYS A 438 -12.78 -19.99 29.44
N ARG A 439 -12.00 -20.55 28.52
CA ARG A 439 -11.24 -21.78 28.73
C ARG A 439 -10.17 -21.60 29.83
N VAL A 440 -9.44 -20.50 29.80
CA VAL A 440 -8.45 -20.18 30.82
C VAL A 440 -9.09 -19.99 32.19
N LYS A 441 -10.18 -19.25 32.27
CA LYS A 441 -10.96 -19.07 33.52
C LYS A 441 -11.49 -20.39 34.09
N ALA A 442 -11.98 -21.29 33.24
CA ALA A 442 -12.43 -22.62 33.67
C ALA A 442 -11.27 -23.45 34.23
N GLY A 443 -10.10 -23.40 33.60
CA GLY A 443 -8.88 -24.04 34.11
C GLY A 443 -8.40 -23.46 35.45
N LEU A 444 -8.46 -22.14 35.60
CA LEU A 444 -8.14 -21.47 36.87
C LEU A 444 -9.12 -21.83 37.97
N LEU A 445 -10.42 -21.89 37.67
CA LEU A 445 -11.43 -22.31 38.65
C LEU A 445 -11.20 -23.75 39.09
N TYR A 446 -10.79 -24.62 38.18
CA TYR A 446 -10.41 -26.00 38.52
C TYR A 446 -9.16 -26.04 39.41
N LEU A 447 -8.15 -25.23 39.10
CA LEU A 447 -6.89 -25.16 39.82
C LEU A 447 -7.04 -24.53 41.22
N LEU A 448 -7.70 -23.37 41.30
CA LEU A 448 -7.80 -22.56 42.54
C LEU A 448 -9.04 -22.88 43.36
N LYS A 449 -9.97 -23.70 42.84
CA LYS A 449 -11.20 -24.19 43.48
C LYS A 449 -12.29 -23.14 43.67
N LYS A 450 -11.97 -21.85 43.76
CA LYS A 450 -12.97 -20.78 43.98
C LYS A 450 -12.69 -19.56 43.08
N ARG A 451 -13.76 -18.92 42.61
CA ARG A 451 -13.69 -17.70 41.79
C ARG A 451 -13.10 -16.49 42.52
N ILE A 452 -13.15 -16.48 43.84
CA ILE A 452 -12.64 -15.36 44.65
C ILE A 452 -11.13 -15.18 44.53
N TYR A 453 -10.38 -16.19 44.07
CA TYR A 453 -8.93 -16.18 44.03
C TYR A 453 -8.31 -15.58 42.76
N PHE A 454 -9.10 -15.13 41.82
CA PHE A 454 -8.65 -14.40 40.66
C PHE A 454 -9.68 -13.38 40.20
N ALA A 455 -9.24 -12.30 39.59
CA ALA A 455 -10.07 -11.30 38.96
C ALA A 455 -9.73 -11.18 37.47
N SER A 456 -10.70 -10.90 36.64
CA SER A 456 -10.52 -10.65 35.21
C SER A 456 -10.79 -9.19 34.87
N GLU A 457 -10.14 -8.72 33.79
CA GLU A 457 -10.29 -7.35 33.29
C GLU A 457 -9.99 -6.29 34.36
N VAL A 458 -8.87 -6.47 35.06
CA VAL A 458 -8.44 -5.58 36.14
C VAL A 458 -7.79 -4.34 35.58
N SER A 459 -8.37 -3.17 35.85
CA SER A 459 -7.79 -1.89 35.49
C SER A 459 -6.59 -1.54 36.39
N THR A 460 -5.51 -1.09 35.77
CA THR A 460 -4.34 -0.56 36.48
C THR A 460 -4.40 0.96 36.57
N PRO A 461 -3.67 1.59 37.52
CA PRO A 461 -3.59 3.06 37.57
C PRO A 461 -2.96 3.70 36.33
N TYR A 462 -2.30 2.93 35.51
CA TYR A 462 -1.54 3.40 34.33
C TYR A 462 -2.17 2.96 33.00
N PHE A 463 -3.50 2.98 32.92
CA PHE A 463 -4.29 2.81 31.69
C PHE A 463 -4.34 1.41 31.10
N TYR A 464 -3.47 0.50 31.51
CA TYR A 464 -3.50 -0.90 31.09
C TYR A 464 -4.58 -1.69 31.82
N THR A 465 -5.17 -2.63 31.13
CA THR A 465 -6.08 -3.64 31.70
C THR A 465 -5.36 -4.98 31.72
N VAL A 466 -5.29 -5.60 32.87
CA VAL A 466 -4.76 -6.94 33.05
C VAL A 466 -5.85 -7.95 32.76
N ASP A 467 -5.58 -8.92 31.90
CA ASP A 467 -6.56 -9.94 31.51
C ASP A 467 -7.07 -10.73 32.72
N ILE A 468 -6.14 -11.27 33.52
CA ILE A 468 -6.43 -11.96 34.77
C ILE A 468 -5.35 -11.61 35.80
N GLU A 469 -5.75 -11.23 36.99
CA GLU A 469 -4.86 -10.94 38.11
C GLU A 469 -4.99 -11.98 39.21
N ILE A 470 -3.86 -12.46 39.71
CA ILE A 470 -3.75 -13.33 40.88
C ILE A 470 -2.83 -12.64 41.90
N LYS A 471 -3.27 -12.58 43.17
CA LYS A 471 -2.51 -11.99 44.28
C LYS A 471 -1.94 -13.07 45.16
N LEU A 472 -0.67 -12.92 45.59
CA LEU A 472 -0.01 -13.83 46.48
C LEU A 472 0.50 -13.08 47.76
N ASP A 473 0.50 -13.77 48.88
CA ASP A 473 1.14 -13.31 50.12
C ASP A 473 2.66 -13.53 50.09
N GLU A 474 3.34 -13.22 51.19
CA GLU A 474 4.78 -13.36 51.32
C GLU A 474 5.22 -14.84 51.20
N GLU A 475 4.38 -15.78 51.64
CA GLU A 475 4.66 -17.21 51.60
C GLU A 475 4.30 -17.86 50.25
N GLY A 476 3.66 -17.10 49.35
CA GLY A 476 3.29 -17.55 48.02
C GLY A 476 1.91 -18.19 47.95
N PHE A 477 1.07 -18.06 48.98
CA PHE A 477 -0.33 -18.50 48.93
C PHE A 477 -1.22 -17.51 48.21
N VAL A 478 -2.19 -18.03 47.51
CA VAL A 478 -3.15 -17.23 46.75
C VAL A 478 -4.12 -16.54 47.68
N LEU A 479 -4.22 -15.22 47.57
CA LEU A 479 -5.15 -14.39 48.31
C LEU A 479 -6.43 -14.14 47.51
N PRO A 480 -7.56 -13.85 48.19
CA PRO A 480 -8.78 -13.39 47.52
C PRO A 480 -8.48 -12.14 46.68
N ALA A 481 -9.06 -12.06 45.48
CA ALA A 481 -8.82 -10.94 44.55
C ALA A 481 -9.19 -9.55 45.13
N ALA A 482 -10.19 -9.51 46.03
CA ALA A 482 -10.64 -8.28 46.67
C ALA A 482 -9.70 -7.81 47.81
N GLN A 483 -8.79 -8.66 48.27
CA GLN A 483 -7.87 -8.33 49.37
C GLN A 483 -6.84 -7.28 48.91
N ARG A 484 -6.63 -6.26 49.74
CA ARG A 484 -5.67 -5.18 49.46
C ARG A 484 -4.45 -5.24 50.38
N GLU A 485 -4.64 -5.76 51.56
CA GLU A 485 -3.58 -5.91 52.56
C GLU A 485 -2.87 -7.25 52.41
N GLU A 486 -1.62 -7.31 52.84
CA GLU A 486 -0.76 -8.52 52.81
C GLU A 486 -0.45 -9.02 51.36
N VAL A 487 -0.73 -8.23 50.34
CA VAL A 487 -0.37 -8.57 48.97
C VAL A 487 1.12 -8.32 48.77
N HIS A 488 1.88 -9.41 48.64
CA HIS A 488 3.31 -9.35 48.39
C HIS A 488 3.66 -9.40 46.89
N ARG A 489 2.96 -10.25 46.17
CA ARG A 489 3.17 -10.43 44.71
C ARG A 489 1.86 -10.35 43.94
N ARG A 490 1.93 -9.77 42.78
CA ARG A 490 0.80 -9.69 41.85
C ARG A 490 1.18 -10.33 40.52
N ILE A 491 0.42 -11.31 40.07
CA ILE A 491 0.64 -12.01 38.81
C ILE A 491 -0.37 -11.48 37.81
N ALA A 492 0.13 -10.99 36.67
CA ALA A 492 -0.66 -10.59 35.54
C ALA A 492 -0.60 -11.69 34.47
N LEU A 493 -1.72 -12.38 34.23
CA LEU A 493 -1.84 -13.32 33.14
C LEU A 493 -2.21 -12.54 31.89
N CYS A 494 -1.37 -12.63 30.85
CA CYS A 494 -1.67 -12.13 29.52
C CYS A 494 -2.15 -13.29 28.65
N VAL A 495 -3.46 -13.35 28.44
CA VAL A 495 -4.10 -14.37 27.61
C VAL A 495 -4.07 -13.90 26.18
N ASP A 496 -3.00 -14.27 25.47
CA ASP A 496 -2.69 -13.73 24.16
C ASP A 496 -3.31 -14.59 23.05
N GLY A 497 -4.40 -14.07 22.47
CA GLY A 497 -5.05 -14.66 21.32
C GLY A 497 -4.27 -14.41 20.00
N GLN A 498 -4.74 -15.00 18.93
CA GLN A 498 -4.08 -14.95 17.62
C GLN A 498 -3.84 -13.51 17.13
N ASN A 499 -4.75 -12.59 17.44
CA ASN A 499 -4.64 -11.18 17.02
C ASN A 499 -3.53 -10.39 17.70
N ARG A 500 -2.90 -10.94 18.73
CA ARG A 500 -1.77 -10.32 19.44
C ARG A 500 -0.41 -10.71 18.86
N PHE A 501 -0.39 -11.58 17.86
CA PHE A 501 0.82 -12.07 17.18
C PHE A 501 0.85 -11.69 15.71
N CYS A 502 2.04 -11.70 15.11
CA CYS A 502 2.16 -11.68 13.66
C CYS A 502 1.45 -12.89 13.06
N ILE A 503 0.88 -12.70 11.87
CA ILE A 503 0.03 -13.74 11.27
C ILE A 503 0.82 -14.96 10.79
N ASN A 504 2.08 -14.76 10.45
CA ASN A 504 2.98 -15.79 9.90
C ASN A 504 4.01 -16.31 10.93
N SER A 505 3.89 -15.90 12.19
CA SER A 505 4.82 -16.33 13.23
C SER A 505 4.18 -16.20 14.62
N HIS A 506 4.87 -16.72 15.63
CA HIS A 506 4.49 -16.53 17.03
C HIS A 506 5.19 -15.32 17.68
N SER A 507 5.56 -14.33 16.85
CA SER A 507 6.13 -13.08 17.34
C SER A 507 5.02 -12.15 17.84
N LEU A 508 5.15 -11.70 19.08
CA LEU A 508 4.19 -10.80 19.73
C LEU A 508 4.24 -9.41 19.07
N LEU A 509 3.10 -8.81 18.80
CA LEU A 509 3.01 -7.46 18.25
C LEU A 509 3.58 -6.42 19.24
N GLY A 510 4.08 -5.31 18.69
CA GLY A 510 4.74 -4.27 19.47
C GLY A 510 3.92 -3.68 20.61
N GLU A 511 2.63 -3.44 20.39
CA GLU A 511 1.73 -2.91 21.42
C GLU A 511 1.51 -3.89 22.58
N GLU A 512 1.50 -5.17 22.32
CA GLU A 512 1.40 -6.19 23.35
C GLU A 512 2.74 -6.39 24.09
N ALA A 513 3.85 -6.30 23.37
CA ALA A 513 5.18 -6.39 23.97
C ALA A 513 5.44 -5.22 24.94
N ILE A 514 5.09 -3.99 24.57
CA ILE A 514 5.23 -2.83 25.47
C ILE A 514 4.31 -2.93 26.68
N LYS A 515 3.09 -3.43 26.49
CA LYS A 515 2.16 -3.68 27.61
C LYS A 515 2.77 -4.62 28.65
N GLN A 516 3.30 -5.75 28.22
CA GLN A 516 3.92 -6.71 29.13
C GLN A 516 5.15 -6.12 29.84
N ARG A 517 5.97 -5.37 29.13
CA ARG A 517 7.14 -4.68 29.68
C ARG A 517 6.75 -3.62 30.71
N HIS A 518 5.73 -2.81 30.43
CA HIS A 518 5.22 -1.81 31.35
C HIS A 518 4.57 -2.43 32.59
N LEU A 519 3.83 -3.51 32.44
CA LEU A 519 3.28 -4.25 33.60
C LEU A 519 4.37 -4.77 34.53
N GLN A 520 5.49 -5.27 34.00
CA GLN A 520 6.64 -5.68 34.77
C GLN A 520 7.23 -4.49 35.57
N LEU A 521 7.37 -3.34 34.91
CA LEU A 521 7.86 -2.11 35.56
C LEU A 521 6.89 -1.58 36.64
N LEU A 522 5.62 -1.90 36.53
CA LEU A 522 4.60 -1.57 37.54
C LEU A 522 4.55 -2.55 38.72
N GLY A 523 5.42 -3.55 38.73
CA GLY A 523 5.55 -4.53 39.82
C GLY A 523 4.77 -5.82 39.63
N TYR A 524 4.16 -6.05 38.46
CA TYR A 524 3.52 -7.32 38.13
C TYR A 524 4.55 -8.37 37.71
N GLU A 525 4.31 -9.60 38.07
CA GLU A 525 4.93 -10.76 37.44
C GLU A 525 4.06 -11.14 36.24
N VAL A 526 4.57 -10.92 35.04
CA VAL A 526 3.83 -11.19 33.80
C VAL A 526 4.01 -12.65 33.42
N VAL A 527 2.89 -13.35 33.27
CA VAL A 527 2.83 -14.71 32.76
C VAL A 527 2.04 -14.71 31.45
N GLN A 528 2.73 -15.04 30.38
CA GLN A 528 2.10 -15.13 29.06
C GLN A 528 1.42 -16.49 28.87
N ILE A 529 0.15 -16.46 28.46
CA ILE A 529 -0.65 -17.63 28.08
C ILE A 529 -1.01 -17.50 26.61
N PRO A 530 -0.12 -17.92 25.69
CA PRO A 530 -0.36 -17.76 24.27
C PRO A 530 -1.33 -18.84 23.76
N PHE A 531 -2.18 -18.47 22.79
CA PHE A 531 -3.19 -19.34 22.24
C PHE A 531 -2.66 -20.67 21.73
N PHE A 532 -1.48 -20.67 21.09
CA PHE A 532 -0.90 -21.87 20.47
C PHE A 532 -0.38 -22.89 21.48
N GLU A 533 -0.15 -22.51 22.75
CA GLU A 533 0.22 -23.44 23.80
C GLU A 533 -0.99 -24.15 24.42
N ILE A 534 -2.17 -23.53 24.36
CA ILE A 534 -3.38 -24.06 25.00
C ILE A 534 -4.42 -24.60 24.03
N GLU A 535 -4.20 -24.41 22.74
CA GLU A 535 -5.12 -24.83 21.66
C GLU A 535 -5.39 -26.34 21.67
N SER A 536 -4.36 -27.14 21.95
CA SER A 536 -4.45 -28.60 22.02
C SER A 536 -4.99 -29.17 23.33
N LEU A 537 -5.16 -28.32 24.36
CA LEU A 537 -5.65 -28.77 25.66
C LEU A 537 -7.15 -29.00 25.63
N GLN A 538 -7.56 -30.25 25.79
CA GLN A 538 -8.94 -30.67 25.53
C GLN A 538 -9.89 -30.52 26.72
N ASN A 539 -9.39 -30.50 27.96
CA ASN A 539 -10.23 -30.46 29.14
C ASN A 539 -9.65 -29.55 30.25
N CYS A 540 -10.49 -29.21 31.22
CA CYS A 540 -10.12 -28.32 32.32
C CYS A 540 -8.96 -28.85 33.19
N ARG A 541 -8.82 -30.17 33.32
CA ARG A 541 -7.72 -30.76 34.09
C ARG A 541 -6.38 -30.49 33.43
N LYS A 542 -6.24 -30.75 32.13
CA LYS A 542 -5.03 -30.45 31.36
C LYS A 542 -4.71 -28.97 31.34
N MET A 543 -5.73 -28.13 31.22
CA MET A 543 -5.60 -26.68 31.30
C MET A 543 -5.07 -26.28 32.69
N ALA A 544 -5.61 -26.84 33.78
CA ALA A 544 -5.18 -26.56 35.13
C ALA A 544 -3.71 -26.99 35.35
N GLU A 545 -3.31 -28.15 34.87
CA GLU A 545 -1.93 -28.65 34.94
C GLU A 545 -0.97 -27.70 34.19
N TYR A 546 -1.37 -27.24 33.01
CA TYR A 546 -0.60 -26.25 32.24
C TYR A 546 -0.47 -24.92 32.98
N LEU A 547 -1.57 -24.38 33.49
CA LEU A 547 -1.60 -23.12 34.24
C LEU A 547 -0.78 -23.21 35.54
N HIS A 548 -0.84 -24.33 36.24
CA HIS A 548 -0.05 -24.55 37.41
C HIS A 548 1.46 -24.46 37.12
N LYS A 549 1.91 -25.08 36.06
CA LYS A 549 3.31 -25.01 35.60
C LYS A 549 3.73 -23.60 35.22
N LYS A 550 2.88 -22.86 34.55
CA LYS A 550 3.14 -21.48 34.11
C LYS A 550 3.16 -20.47 35.27
N ILE A 551 2.19 -20.57 36.15
CA ILE A 551 1.98 -19.59 37.23
C ILE A 551 2.84 -19.89 38.46
N PHE A 552 3.00 -21.17 38.82
CA PHE A 552 3.69 -21.62 40.02
C PHE A 552 4.86 -22.57 39.71
N PRO A 553 5.87 -22.13 38.94
CA PRO A 553 6.94 -23.02 38.49
C PRO A 553 7.80 -23.61 39.62
N HIS A 554 7.87 -22.91 40.76
CA HIS A 554 8.68 -23.33 41.88
C HIS A 554 8.02 -24.35 42.82
N THR A 555 6.72 -24.58 42.67
CA THR A 555 5.98 -25.54 43.51
C THR A 555 5.83 -26.93 42.87
N TYR A 556 6.37 -27.11 41.69
CA TYR A 556 6.17 -28.30 40.85
C TYR A 556 6.84 -29.58 41.39
N GLY A 557 7.67 -29.51 42.41
CA GLY A 557 8.37 -30.67 43.01
C GLY A 557 7.76 -31.19 44.32
N LEU A 558 6.70 -30.57 44.84
CA LEU A 558 6.14 -30.87 46.16
C LEU A 558 4.81 -31.61 46.15
N SER A 559 4.25 -31.92 45.02
CA SER A 559 3.01 -32.69 44.86
C SER A 559 3.32 -34.10 44.36
N CYS A 560 3.75 -34.98 45.27
CA CYS A 560 3.64 -36.42 45.08
C CYS A 560 2.41 -36.92 45.80
#